data_750b09c0a5fa69aba97a987001d3270b
#
_entry.id   750b09c0a5fa69aba97a987001d3270b
#
_cell.length_a   1.000
_cell.length_b   1.000
_cell.length_c   1.000
_cell.angle_alpha   90.00
_cell.angle_beta   90.00
_cell.angle_gamma   90.00
#
_symmetry.space_group_name_H-M   'P 1'
#
loop_
_entity.id
_entity.type
_entity.pdbx_description
1 polymer ?
#
loop_
_entity_poly.entity_id
_entity_poly.type
_entity_poly.pdbx_seq_one_letter_code
_entity_poly.pdbx_strand_id
1 'polypeptide(L)'
;MLFRSKAVRKLKDGSGQYLWQPSLTAGAPDLLLGKPVRTSAYMPAIAADAKTIAFGDFSYYWIADRQGRSFKRLNELYAATGQVGFLASQRVDGKLILPEAIKVLAQKSAA
;
A
#
# COMPACT_ATOMS: atom_id res chain seq x y z
N MET A 1 5.46 -5.39 2.60
CA MET A 1 4.60 -5.80 3.68
C MET A 1 4.94 -7.20 4.10
N LEU A 2 5.28 -7.28 5.32
CA LEU A 2 5.07 -8.53 6.02
C LEU A 2 3.59 -8.61 6.40
N PHE A 3 2.75 -8.64 5.38
CA PHE A 3 1.48 -9.30 5.49
C PHE A 3 1.82 -10.63 6.12
N ARG A 4 1.18 -10.97 7.22
CA ARG A 4 1.34 -12.31 7.78
C ARG A 4 0.62 -13.29 6.86
N SER A 5 1.16 -13.39 5.65
CA SER A 5 0.69 -14.23 4.55
C SER A 5 0.66 -15.72 4.92
N LYS A 6 1.28 -16.11 6.03
CA LYS A 6 1.23 -17.50 6.50
C LYS A 6 -0.20 -18.02 6.68
N ALA A 7 -1.11 -17.21 7.21
CA ALA A 7 -2.50 -17.61 7.40
C ALA A 7 -3.22 -17.77 6.05
N VAL A 8 -3.09 -16.78 5.16
CA VAL A 8 -3.73 -16.78 3.84
C VAL A 8 -3.12 -17.83 2.92
N ARG A 9 -1.80 -18.07 2.99
CA ARG A 9 -1.11 -19.10 2.22
C ARG A 9 -1.54 -20.53 2.58
N LYS A 10 -2.08 -20.74 3.77
CA LYS A 10 -2.57 -22.05 4.23
C LYS A 10 -3.99 -22.34 3.84
N LEU A 11 -4.71 -21.37 3.28
CA LEU A 11 -6.11 -21.56 2.87
C LEU A 11 -6.18 -22.54 1.70
N LYS A 12 -7.08 -23.53 1.83
CA LYS A 12 -7.36 -24.53 0.83
C LYS A 12 -8.84 -24.48 0.45
N ASP A 13 -9.14 -24.92 -0.75
CA ASP A 13 -10.51 -25.15 -1.19
C ASP A 13 -11.08 -26.49 -0.65
N GLY A 14 -12.33 -26.79 -0.99
CA GLY A 14 -12.99 -28.05 -0.62
C GLY A 14 -12.34 -29.31 -1.20
N SER A 15 -11.52 -29.18 -2.23
CA SER A 15 -10.73 -30.26 -2.86
C SER A 15 -9.31 -30.39 -2.30
N GLY A 16 -8.95 -29.54 -1.34
CA GLY A 16 -7.65 -29.55 -0.67
C GLY A 16 -6.54 -28.79 -1.41
N GLN A 17 -6.85 -28.09 -2.50
CA GLN A 17 -5.89 -27.27 -3.23
C GLN A 17 -5.69 -25.92 -2.55
N TYR A 18 -4.44 -25.40 -2.60
CA TYR A 18 -4.13 -24.08 -2.07
C TYR A 18 -4.73 -22.98 -2.95
N LEU A 19 -5.40 -22.04 -2.32
CA LEU A 19 -5.93 -20.85 -2.99
C LEU A 19 -4.82 -19.88 -3.40
N TRP A 20 -3.69 -19.91 -2.69
CA TRP A 20 -2.51 -19.12 -2.99
C TRP A 20 -1.64 -19.82 -4.03
N GLN A 21 -1.36 -19.12 -5.12
CA GLN A 21 -0.50 -19.58 -6.22
C GLN A 21 0.77 -18.72 -6.23
N PRO A 22 1.91 -19.26 -5.79
CA PRO A 22 3.17 -18.52 -5.85
C PRO A 22 3.61 -18.35 -7.30
N SER A 23 4.11 -17.17 -7.64
CA SER A 23 4.69 -16.93 -8.96
C SER A 23 6.09 -17.58 -9.05
N LEU A 24 6.31 -18.35 -10.11
CA LEU A 24 7.61 -18.90 -10.44
C LEU A 24 8.41 -17.95 -11.35
N THR A 25 7.77 -16.92 -11.89
CA THR A 25 8.40 -15.96 -12.80
C THR A 25 8.90 -14.76 -11.99
N ALA A 26 10.18 -14.42 -12.16
CA ALA A 26 10.76 -13.23 -11.52
C ALA A 26 10.00 -11.96 -11.96
N GLY A 27 9.60 -11.14 -10.99
CA GLY A 27 8.85 -9.89 -11.21
C GLY A 27 7.34 -10.02 -11.37
N ALA A 28 6.81 -11.23 -11.52
CA ALA A 28 5.36 -11.43 -11.53
C ALA A 28 4.83 -11.56 -10.08
N PRO A 29 3.67 -10.96 -9.77
CA PRO A 29 3.06 -11.08 -8.44
C PRO A 29 2.48 -12.48 -8.21
N ASP A 30 2.47 -12.91 -6.95
CA ASP A 30 1.71 -14.08 -6.56
C ASP A 30 0.22 -13.87 -6.83
N LEU A 31 -0.52 -14.95 -7.03
CA LEU A 31 -1.96 -14.91 -7.28
C LEU A 31 -2.74 -15.51 -6.11
N LEU A 32 -3.87 -14.93 -5.82
CA LEU A 32 -4.89 -15.47 -4.92
C LEU A 32 -6.21 -15.51 -5.66
N LEU A 33 -6.77 -16.71 -5.84
CA LEU A 33 -7.96 -16.93 -6.65
C LEU A 33 -7.87 -16.31 -8.05
N GLY A 34 -6.69 -16.42 -8.70
CA GLY A 34 -6.42 -15.86 -10.02
C GLY A 34 -6.26 -14.33 -10.06
N LYS A 35 -6.25 -13.66 -8.90
CA LYS A 35 -6.05 -12.21 -8.83
C LYS A 35 -4.66 -11.87 -8.27
N PRO A 36 -3.97 -10.87 -8.83
CA PRO A 36 -2.62 -10.51 -8.40
C PRO A 36 -2.61 -9.94 -6.98
N VAL A 37 -1.68 -10.43 -6.16
CA VAL A 37 -1.47 -9.94 -4.79
C VAL A 37 -0.34 -8.93 -4.77
N ARG A 38 -0.58 -7.79 -4.15
CA ARG A 38 0.42 -6.77 -3.86
C ARG A 38 0.56 -6.62 -2.35
N THR A 39 1.77 -6.51 -1.88
CA THR A 39 2.06 -6.32 -0.46
C THR A 39 2.52 -4.89 -0.18
N SER A 40 2.15 -4.35 0.98
CA SER A 40 2.56 -3.00 1.39
C SER A 40 2.96 -2.99 2.86
N ALA A 41 4.09 -2.36 3.18
CA ALA A 41 4.54 -2.20 4.56
C ALA A 41 3.65 -1.26 5.40
N TYR A 42 2.81 -0.48 4.72
CA TYR A 42 1.90 0.49 5.37
C TYR A 42 0.56 -0.11 5.78
N MET A 43 0.28 -1.36 5.39
CA MET A 43 -0.92 -2.04 5.88
C MET A 43 -0.72 -2.51 7.33
N PRO A 44 -1.74 -2.39 8.20
CA PRO A 44 -1.61 -2.80 9.60
C PRO A 44 -1.39 -4.31 9.73
N ALA A 45 -0.72 -4.71 10.81
CA ALA A 45 -0.63 -6.11 11.20
C ALA A 45 -2.01 -6.66 11.61
N ILE A 46 -2.13 -7.98 11.66
CA ILE A 46 -3.35 -8.64 12.14
C ILE A 46 -3.54 -8.31 13.63
N ALA A 47 -4.56 -7.54 13.93
CA ALA A 47 -5.00 -7.15 15.26
C ALA A 47 -6.52 -6.99 15.26
N ALA A 48 -7.14 -6.92 16.43
CA ALA A 48 -8.58 -6.65 16.54
C ALA A 48 -8.93 -5.34 15.81
N ASP A 49 -10.03 -5.34 15.10
CA ASP A 49 -10.54 -4.22 14.30
C ASP A 49 -9.62 -3.69 13.19
N ALA A 50 -8.45 -4.30 12.99
CA ALA A 50 -7.52 -3.88 11.97
C ALA A 50 -8.00 -4.24 10.56
N LYS A 51 -7.89 -3.30 9.63
CA LYS A 51 -8.20 -3.47 8.21
C LYS A 51 -6.94 -3.95 7.48
N THR A 52 -6.76 -5.26 7.38
CA THR A 52 -5.49 -5.87 6.95
C THR A 52 -5.40 -6.20 5.48
N ILE A 53 -6.53 -6.36 4.81
CA ILE A 53 -6.60 -6.70 3.38
C ILE A 53 -7.56 -5.74 2.69
N ALA A 54 -7.16 -5.22 1.54
CA ALA A 54 -8.03 -4.51 0.63
C ALA A 54 -8.10 -5.26 -0.70
N PHE A 55 -9.30 -5.42 -1.23
CA PHE A 55 -9.57 -6.05 -2.52
C PHE A 55 -10.50 -5.16 -3.34
N GLY A 56 -10.17 -4.96 -4.61
CA GLY A 56 -10.97 -4.17 -5.51
C GLY A 56 -10.18 -3.58 -6.66
N ASP A 57 -10.82 -2.67 -7.38
CA ASP A 57 -10.21 -1.92 -8.47
C ASP A 57 -9.62 -0.61 -7.95
N PHE A 58 -8.29 -0.55 -7.87
CA PHE A 58 -7.56 0.61 -7.39
C PHE A 58 -7.43 1.74 -8.43
N SER A 59 -7.91 1.56 -9.66
CA SER A 59 -7.97 2.64 -10.66
C SER A 59 -8.90 3.79 -10.22
N TYR A 60 -9.86 3.50 -9.33
CA TYR A 60 -10.72 4.50 -8.70
C TYR A 60 -10.07 5.25 -7.52
N TYR A 61 -8.84 4.93 -7.15
CA TYR A 61 -8.07 5.71 -6.20
C TYR A 61 -7.24 6.74 -6.96
N TRP A 62 -7.62 8.00 -6.86
CA TRP A 62 -6.96 9.09 -7.56
C TRP A 62 -5.94 9.77 -6.68
N ILE A 63 -4.82 10.10 -7.28
CA ILE A 63 -3.75 10.87 -6.65
C ILE A 63 -3.66 12.20 -7.38
N ALA A 64 -3.87 13.29 -6.64
CA ALA A 64 -3.74 14.65 -7.15
C ALA A 64 -2.39 15.23 -6.74
N ASP A 65 -1.53 15.51 -7.70
CA ASP A 65 -0.27 16.23 -7.49
C ASP A 65 -0.43 17.66 -8.02
N ARG A 66 -0.43 18.63 -7.10
CA ARG A 66 -0.64 20.04 -7.45
C ARG A 66 0.69 20.74 -7.59
N GLN A 67 0.90 21.40 -8.76
CA GLN A 67 2.07 22.21 -9.08
C GLN A 67 3.41 21.46 -9.13
N GLY A 68 3.41 20.12 -9.07
CA GLY A 68 4.64 19.34 -9.09
C GLY A 68 5.54 19.56 -7.87
N ARG A 69 6.79 19.24 -8.02
CA ARG A 69 7.82 19.39 -6.98
C ARG A 69 8.63 20.65 -7.24
N SER A 70 8.84 21.45 -6.20
CA SER A 70 9.75 22.61 -6.28
C SER A 70 10.96 22.42 -5.39
N PHE A 71 12.13 22.86 -5.89
CA PHE A 71 13.38 22.89 -5.15
C PHE A 71 13.90 24.32 -5.14
N LYS A 72 14.19 24.84 -3.96
CA LYS A 72 14.77 26.16 -3.77
C LYS A 72 16.07 26.06 -2.99
N ARG A 73 17.14 26.62 -3.53
CA ARG A 73 18.41 26.78 -2.83
C ARG A 73 18.32 28.03 -1.94
N LEU A 74 18.70 27.86 -0.67
CA LEU A 74 18.72 28.91 0.35
C LEU A 74 20.18 29.27 0.62
N ASN A 75 20.64 30.37 0.05
CA ASN A 75 22.05 30.77 0.17
C ASN A 75 22.33 31.57 1.45
N GLU A 76 21.31 32.25 2.00
CA GLU A 76 21.50 33.22 3.08
C GLU A 76 21.20 32.61 4.46
N LEU A 77 20.28 31.67 4.55
CA LEU A 77 19.77 31.14 5.82
C LEU A 77 20.86 30.52 6.72
N TYR A 78 21.90 29.93 6.11
CA TYR A 78 22.99 29.25 6.81
C TYR A 78 24.36 29.81 6.44
N ALA A 79 24.43 31.05 5.90
CA ALA A 79 25.66 31.68 5.47
C ALA A 79 26.70 31.83 6.61
N ALA A 80 26.24 32.13 7.83
CA ALA A 80 27.12 32.28 9.00
C ALA A 80 27.84 30.97 9.40
N THR A 81 27.29 29.81 9.03
CA THR A 81 27.89 28.50 9.30
C THR A 81 28.57 27.87 8.08
N GLY A 82 28.63 28.62 6.96
CA GLY A 82 29.20 28.12 5.70
C GLY A 82 28.41 26.99 5.04
N GLN A 83 27.14 26.84 5.38
CA GLN A 83 26.25 25.78 4.85
C GLN A 83 25.26 26.36 3.83
N VAL A 84 24.77 25.52 2.96
CA VAL A 84 23.71 25.86 1.98
C VAL A 84 22.49 24.98 2.28
N GLY A 85 21.35 25.64 2.45
CA GLY A 85 20.06 24.94 2.66
C GLY A 85 19.37 24.62 1.32
N PHE A 86 18.64 23.52 1.30
CA PHE A 86 17.74 23.19 0.19
C PHE A 86 16.33 22.97 0.73
N LEU A 87 15.38 23.70 0.17
CA LEU A 87 13.96 23.55 0.48
C LEU A 87 13.28 22.80 -0.67
N ALA A 88 12.71 21.65 -0.35
CA ALA A 88 11.86 20.91 -1.27
C ALA A 88 10.41 21.01 -0.81
N SER A 89 9.49 21.29 -1.72
CA SER A 89 8.05 21.28 -1.43
C SER A 89 7.26 20.53 -2.49
N GLN A 90 6.23 19.81 -2.03
CA GLN A 90 5.28 19.11 -2.87
C GLN A 90 3.91 19.12 -2.18
N ARG A 91 2.85 19.22 -2.99
CA ARG A 91 1.47 19.13 -2.51
C ARG A 91 0.81 17.94 -3.19
N VAL A 92 0.55 16.89 -2.42
CA VAL A 92 -0.07 15.66 -2.92
C VAL A 92 -1.24 15.32 -2.01
N ASP A 93 -2.33 14.89 -2.62
CA ASP A 93 -3.48 14.33 -1.92
C ASP A 93 -3.96 13.08 -2.65
N GLY A 94 -4.62 12.16 -1.94
CA GLY A 94 -5.15 10.94 -2.53
C GLY A 94 -6.54 10.64 -2.00
N LYS A 95 -7.47 10.33 -2.90
CA LYS A 95 -8.85 10.04 -2.54
C LYS A 95 -9.43 8.90 -3.36
N LEU A 96 -10.20 8.05 -2.69
CA LEU A 96 -11.04 7.05 -3.34
C LEU A 96 -12.30 7.73 -3.86
N ILE A 97 -12.47 7.72 -5.19
CA ILE A 97 -13.61 8.37 -5.86
C ILE A 97 -14.87 7.52 -5.73
N LEU A 98 -14.74 6.20 -5.87
CA LEU A 98 -15.86 5.26 -5.77
C LEU A 98 -15.61 4.29 -4.59
N PRO A 99 -16.23 4.51 -3.42
CA PRO A 99 -16.01 3.66 -2.24
C PRO A 99 -16.41 2.21 -2.45
N GLU A 100 -17.34 1.94 -3.34
CA GLU A 100 -17.82 0.58 -3.64
C GLU A 100 -16.81 -0.25 -4.43
N ALA A 101 -15.87 0.39 -5.14
CA ALA A 101 -14.86 -0.28 -5.95
C ALA A 101 -13.83 -1.06 -5.11
N ILE A 102 -13.65 -0.70 -3.84
CA ILE A 102 -12.69 -1.35 -2.95
C ILE A 102 -13.39 -1.81 -1.67
N LYS A 103 -13.25 -3.10 -1.37
CA LYS A 103 -13.71 -3.70 -0.11
C LYS A 103 -12.51 -4.01 0.78
N VAL A 104 -12.68 -3.81 2.06
CA VAL A 104 -11.63 -4.10 3.05
C VAL A 104 -12.08 -5.20 3.99
N LEU A 105 -11.17 -6.11 4.30
CA LEU A 105 -11.36 -7.12 5.33
C LEU A 105 -10.95 -6.53 6.67
N ALA A 106 -11.92 -6.31 7.55
CA ALA A 106 -11.68 -5.98 8.94
C ALA A 106 -11.56 -7.27 9.77
N GLN A 107 -10.60 -7.31 10.66
CA GLN A 107 -10.47 -8.43 11.60
C GLN A 107 -11.60 -8.35 12.65
N LYS A 108 -11.99 -9.53 13.17
CA LYS A 108 -13.00 -9.58 14.23
C LYS A 108 -12.51 -8.78 15.44
N SER A 109 -13.43 -7.99 16.02
CA SER A 109 -13.18 -7.30 17.28
C SER A 109 -12.86 -8.32 18.39
N ALA A 110 -11.95 -7.97 19.28
CA ALA A 110 -11.79 -8.71 20.52
C ALA A 110 -13.06 -8.52 21.35
N ALA A 111 -13.75 -9.63 21.64
CA ALA A 111 -14.90 -9.64 22.53
C ALA A 111 -14.44 -9.43 23.98
#